data_bcd70cbde5b66a5804c960d7f063d9af
#
_entry.id   bcd70cbde5b66a5804c960d7f063d9af
#
_cell.length_a   1.000
_cell.length_b   1.000
_cell.length_c   1.000
_cell.angle_alpha   90.00
_cell.angle_beta   90.00
_cell.angle_gamma   90.00
#
_symmetry.space_group_name_H-M   'P 1'
#
loop_
_entity.id
_entity.type
_entity.pdbx_description
1 polymer ?
#
loop_
_entity_poly.entity_id
_entity_poly.type
_entity_poly.pdbx_seq_one_letter_code
_entity_poly.pdbx_strand_id
1 'polypeptide(L)' 'MKYGLSPRQKKLFDFIKSYMKKTPVAPSYDEMMIATGYKSKDSISKIVKQLEERKWITRLPGKNRSIQISK' A
#
# COMPACT_ATOMS: atom_id res chain seq x y z
N MET A 1 11.29 -6.93 -13.63
CA MET A 1 10.19 -7.87 -13.36
C MET A 1 9.74 -7.73 -11.90
N LYS A 2 8.44 -7.74 -11.68
CA LYS A 2 7.89 -7.64 -10.32
C LYS A 2 7.79 -9.01 -9.70
N TYR A 3 8.07 -9.09 -8.42
CA TYR A 3 7.93 -10.33 -7.67
C TYR A 3 6.46 -10.60 -7.35
N GLY A 4 6.13 -11.86 -7.15
CA GLY A 4 4.80 -12.24 -6.75
C GLY A 4 4.44 -11.69 -5.37
N LEU A 5 3.14 -11.52 -5.11
CA LEU A 5 2.66 -10.99 -3.84
C LEU A 5 2.07 -12.12 -3.00
N SER A 6 2.32 -12.06 -1.68
CA SER A 6 1.60 -12.91 -0.74
C SER A 6 0.13 -12.47 -0.68
N PRO A 7 -0.77 -13.33 -0.17
CA PRO A 7 -2.18 -12.92 -0.05
C PRO A 7 -2.39 -11.63 0.72
N ARG A 8 -1.60 -11.40 1.77
CA ARG A 8 -1.70 -10.17 2.56
C ARG A 8 -1.23 -8.96 1.77
N GLN A 9 -0.13 -9.10 1.06
CA GLN A 9 0.41 -8.03 0.25
C GLN A 9 -0.54 -7.70 -0.90
N LYS A 10 -1.10 -8.72 -1.52
CA LYS A 10 -2.04 -8.53 -2.62
C LYS A 10 -3.30 -7.81 -2.15
N LYS A 11 -3.82 -8.21 -1.00
CA LYS A 11 -5.03 -7.60 -0.44
C LYS A 11 -4.83 -6.09 -0.25
N LEU A 12 -3.71 -5.71 0.34
CA LEU A 12 -3.43 -4.30 0.56
C LEU A 12 -3.16 -3.58 -0.76
N PHE A 13 -2.41 -4.20 -1.65
CA PHE A 13 -2.10 -3.61 -2.95
C PHE A 13 -3.37 -3.36 -3.76
N ASP A 14 -4.28 -4.33 -3.79
CA ASP A 14 -5.54 -4.19 -4.51
C ASP A 14 -6.38 -3.04 -3.92
N PHE A 15 -6.37 -2.90 -2.60
CA PHE A 15 -7.07 -1.80 -1.96
C PHE A 15 -6.46 -0.45 -2.37
N ILE A 16 -5.13 -0.35 -2.35
CA ILE A 16 -4.45 0.88 -2.75
C ILE A 16 -4.79 1.25 -4.19
N LYS A 17 -4.74 0.27 -5.09
CA LYS A 17 -5.08 0.51 -6.49
C LYS A 17 -6.51 1.01 -6.64
N SER A 18 -7.44 0.34 -5.99
CA SER A 18 -8.86 0.69 -6.07
C SER A 18 -9.10 2.08 -5.50
N TYR A 19 -8.47 2.39 -4.38
CA TYR A 19 -8.61 3.70 -3.75
C TYR A 19 -8.09 4.80 -4.67
N MET A 20 -6.93 4.58 -5.27
CA MET A 20 -6.31 5.60 -6.11
C MET A 20 -6.99 5.78 -7.47
N LYS A 21 -7.86 4.86 -7.84
CA LYS A 21 -8.71 5.06 -9.02
C LYS A 21 -9.86 6.01 -8.72
N LYS A 22 -10.29 6.08 -7.47
CA LYS A 22 -11.43 6.90 -7.06
C LYS A 22 -11.00 8.27 -6.55
N THR A 23 -9.80 8.37 -6.02
CA THR A 23 -9.31 9.62 -5.44
C THR A 23 -7.91 9.91 -5.98
N PRO A 24 -7.53 11.20 -6.03
CA PRO A 24 -6.20 11.57 -6.52
C PRO A 24 -5.07 11.32 -5.52
N VAL A 25 -5.37 10.85 -4.31
CA VAL A 25 -4.37 10.63 -3.28
C VAL A 25 -4.39 9.20 -2.81
N ALA A 26 -3.26 8.74 -2.25
CA ALA A 26 -3.16 7.41 -1.70
C ALA A 26 -3.91 7.32 -0.37
N PRO A 27 -4.34 6.10 0.04
CA PRO A 27 -4.99 5.95 1.34
C PRO A 27 -4.00 6.16 2.49
N SER A 28 -4.53 6.60 3.63
CA SER A 28 -3.72 6.67 4.85
C SER A 28 -3.54 5.27 5.43
N TYR A 29 -2.63 5.15 6.38
CA TYR A 29 -2.43 3.87 7.07
C TYR A 29 -3.69 3.47 7.83
N ASP A 30 -4.39 4.42 8.43
CA ASP A 30 -5.65 4.11 9.12
C ASP A 30 -6.69 3.55 8.18
N GLU A 31 -6.80 4.12 6.99
CA GLU A 31 -7.71 3.63 5.97
C GLU A 31 -7.33 2.22 5.52
N MET A 32 -6.03 1.96 5.38
CA MET A 32 -5.54 0.63 5.02
C MET A 32 -5.84 -0.39 6.11
N MET A 33 -5.72 0.00 7.39
CA MET A 33 -6.06 -0.88 8.51
C MET A 33 -7.53 -1.27 8.48
N ILE A 34 -8.39 -0.30 8.26
CA ILE A 34 -9.83 -0.55 8.20
C ILE A 34 -10.16 -1.50 7.05
N ALA A 35 -9.58 -1.27 5.89
CA ALA A 35 -9.88 -2.05 4.70
C ALA A 35 -9.36 -3.48 4.79
N THR A 36 -8.21 -3.69 5.43
CA THR A 36 -7.59 -5.02 5.52
C THR A 36 -7.96 -5.76 6.79
N GLY A 37 -8.51 -5.06 7.78
CA GLY A 37 -8.84 -5.66 9.06
C GLY A 37 -7.67 -5.78 10.02
N TYR A 38 -6.51 -5.27 9.67
CA TYR A 38 -5.36 -5.29 10.58
C TYR A 38 -5.54 -4.24 11.67
N LYS A 39 -5.11 -4.57 12.87
CA LYS A 39 -5.29 -3.71 14.03
C LYS A 39 -4.06 -2.88 14.38
N SER A 40 -3.00 -3.03 13.62
CA SER A 40 -1.71 -2.38 13.94
C SER A 40 -1.18 -1.66 12.72
N LYS A 41 -0.73 -0.43 12.93
CA LYS A 41 -0.05 0.32 11.87
C LYS A 41 1.28 -0.32 11.50
N ASP A 42 1.92 -1.01 12.45
CA ASP A 42 3.17 -1.72 12.16
C ASP A 42 2.98 -2.78 11.10
N SER A 43 1.86 -3.52 11.17
CA SER A 43 1.56 -4.52 10.15
C SER A 43 1.40 -3.87 8.78
N ILE A 44 0.67 -2.78 8.71
CA ILE A 44 0.49 -2.03 7.46
C ILE A 44 1.83 -1.51 6.96
N SER A 45 2.62 -0.91 7.84
CA SER A 45 3.91 -0.35 7.48
C SER A 45 4.84 -1.42 6.89
N LYS A 46 4.86 -2.60 7.50
CA LYS A 46 5.68 -3.71 7.00
C LYS A 46 5.25 -4.13 5.59
N ILE A 47 3.95 -4.25 5.37
CA ILE A 47 3.44 -4.67 4.07
C ILE A 47 3.73 -3.59 3.01
N VAL A 48 3.51 -2.34 3.34
CA VAL A 48 3.81 -1.23 2.43
C VAL A 48 5.28 -1.23 2.07
N LYS A 49 6.15 -1.42 3.06
CA LYS A 49 7.58 -1.48 2.81
C LYS A 49 7.94 -2.64 1.89
N GLN A 50 7.32 -3.81 2.11
CA GLN A 50 7.57 -4.97 1.25
C GLN A 50 7.11 -4.71 -0.18
N LEU A 51 5.96 -4.07 -0.35
CA LEU A 51 5.49 -3.70 -1.69
C LEU A 51 6.46 -2.75 -2.38
N GLU A 52 7.01 -1.80 -1.63
CA GLU A 52 7.97 -0.86 -2.15
C GLU A 52 9.27 -1.57 -2.56
N GLU A 53 9.76 -2.45 -1.70
CA GLU A 53 10.98 -3.21 -1.98
C GLU A 53 10.83 -4.11 -3.21
N ARG A 54 9.62 -4.61 -3.45
CA ARG A 54 9.34 -5.47 -4.59
C ARG A 54 8.92 -4.68 -5.83
N LYS A 55 8.99 -3.35 -5.75
CA LYS A 55 8.75 -2.43 -6.86
C LYS A 55 7.31 -2.42 -7.35
N TRP A 56 6.37 -2.78 -6.48
CA TRP A 56 4.95 -2.65 -6.79
C TRP A 56 4.45 -1.23 -6.58
N ILE A 57 5.05 -0.53 -5.60
CA ILE A 57 4.69 0.86 -5.30
C ILE A 57 5.96 1.65 -5.04
N THR A 58 5.84 2.98 -5.12
CA THR A 58 6.89 3.90 -4.70
C THR A 58 6.32 4.88 -3.69
N ARG A 59 7.20 5.40 -2.82
CA ARG A 59 6.81 6.40 -1.84
C ARG A 59 7.77 7.58 -1.89
N LEU A 60 7.22 8.77 -1.66
CA LEU A 60 8.04 9.97 -1.56
C LEU A 60 8.43 10.19 -0.11
N PRO A 61 9.73 10.29 0.21
CA PRO A 61 10.17 10.48 1.59
C PRO A 61 9.58 11.73 2.24
N GLY A 62 9.23 11.61 3.52
CA GLY A 62 8.78 12.74 4.29
C GLY A 62 7.39 13.23 4.04
N LYS A 63 6.62 12.55 3.20
CA LYS A 63 5.24 12.95 2.90
C LYS A 63 4.26 11.86 3.26
N ASN A 64 3.13 12.25 3.82
CA ASN A 64 2.00 11.34 4.04
C ASN A 64 1.27 11.14 2.71
N ARG A 65 0.63 9.97 2.56
CA ARG A 65 -0.17 9.66 1.39
C ARG A 65 0.58 9.86 0.08
N SER A 66 1.85 9.47 0.08
CA SER A 66 2.73 9.69 -1.06
C SER A 66 2.93 8.45 -1.92
N ILE A 67 2.13 7.41 -1.70
CA ILE A 67 2.26 6.14 -2.42
C ILE A 67 1.81 6.32 -3.87
N GLN A 68 2.60 5.79 -4.78
CA GLN A 68 2.24 5.74 -6.20
C GLN A 68 2.38 4.30 -6.68
N ILE A 69 1.49 3.90 -7.58
CA ILE A 69 1.56 2.56 -8.16
C ILE A 69 2.67 2.54 -9.19
N SER A 70 3.61 1.62 -9.01
CA SER A 70 4.68 1.42 -9.98
C SER A 70 4.19 0.52 -11.11
N LYS A 71 4.55 0.87 -12.32
CA LYS A 71 4.17 0.07 -13.49
C LYS A 71 5.29 -0.83 -13.94
#